data_8b9b4679b909e9291abb073adfcfef08
#
_entry.id   8b9b4679b909e9291abb073adfcfef08
#
_cell.length_a   1.000
_cell.length_b   1.000
_cell.length_c   1.000
_cell.angle_alpha   90.00
_cell.angle_beta   90.00
_cell.angle_gamma   90.00
#
_symmetry.space_group_name_H-M   'P 1'
#
loop_
_entity.id
_entity.type
_entity.pdbx_description
1 polymer ?
#
loop_
_entity_poly.entity_id
_entity_poly.type
_entity_poly.pdbx_seq_one_letter_code
_entity_poly.pdbx_strand_id
1 'polypeptide(L)'
;IYIGTLQTLSATATPHTRPAYMVEVTGHQWWWEIRYVSSDSGAAFTTANEIHVPVGTPVALRVSSADVAHSFWVPQLQGKIDAIPGQTNSFWIRADKAGTYRGECAEYCGMQHAHMALSVVAEPMDKFREWMTTQRAPAPEPTDSLTIAGREVFRRAPCALCHTIRGTGTGGRMGPDLTHIATRLTLGAGAVDNTPGSLAGWIANAQAFKPGSDMPQIQLDGKSMTALLAYLESLR
;
A
#
# COMPACT_ATOMS: atom_id res chain seq x y z
N ILE A 1 15.79 9.36 -35.60
CA ILE A 1 16.02 9.19 -34.14
C ILE A 1 15.50 10.43 -33.42
N TYR A 2 15.98 11.65 -33.68
CA TYR A 2 15.64 12.89 -32.97
C TYR A 2 14.12 13.17 -32.89
N ILE A 3 13.39 13.08 -34.02
CA ILE A 3 11.94 13.27 -34.04
C ILE A 3 11.22 12.24 -33.17
N GLY A 4 11.61 10.95 -33.28
CA GLY A 4 11.03 9.90 -32.46
C GLY A 4 11.30 10.10 -30.95
N THR A 5 12.49 10.57 -30.59
CA THR A 5 12.84 10.90 -29.20
C THR A 5 11.97 12.04 -28.67
N LEU A 6 11.78 13.12 -29.45
CA LEU A 6 10.91 14.24 -29.05
C LEU A 6 9.45 13.81 -28.90
N GLN A 7 8.94 12.97 -29.80
CA GLN A 7 7.57 12.43 -29.68
C GLN A 7 7.41 11.57 -28.42
N THR A 8 8.37 10.70 -28.12
CA THR A 8 8.35 9.90 -26.90
C THR A 8 8.43 10.75 -25.65
N LEU A 9 9.35 11.71 -25.61
CA LEU A 9 9.47 12.65 -24.48
C LEU A 9 8.16 13.44 -24.26
N SER A 10 7.58 13.96 -25.34
CA SER A 10 6.30 14.67 -25.26
C SER A 10 5.16 13.78 -24.75
N ALA A 11 5.09 12.53 -25.21
CA ALA A 11 4.06 11.57 -24.80
C ALA A 11 4.20 11.12 -23.34
N THR A 12 5.42 11.12 -22.80
CA THR A 12 5.68 10.72 -21.40
C THR A 12 5.65 11.88 -20.42
N ALA A 13 5.90 13.11 -20.86
CA ALA A 13 5.98 14.29 -19.98
C ALA A 13 4.62 14.70 -19.40
N THR A 14 3.57 14.71 -20.22
CA THR A 14 2.22 15.13 -19.80
C THR A 14 1.17 14.17 -20.31
N PRO A 15 0.17 13.81 -19.49
CA PRO A 15 -0.93 12.99 -19.97
C PRO A 15 -1.78 13.78 -20.98
N HIS A 16 -2.26 13.12 -22.04
CA HIS A 16 -3.12 13.73 -23.05
C HIS A 16 -4.49 14.17 -22.52
N THR A 17 -4.91 13.61 -21.39
CA THR A 17 -6.15 13.96 -20.68
C THR A 17 -5.81 14.29 -19.23
N ARG A 18 -6.59 15.21 -18.64
CA ARG A 18 -6.42 15.57 -17.23
C ARG A 18 -6.64 14.33 -16.37
N PRO A 19 -5.73 14.02 -15.43
CA PRO A 19 -5.93 12.91 -14.47
C PRO A 19 -7.21 13.09 -13.67
N ALA A 20 -8.02 12.03 -13.64
CA ALA A 20 -9.29 12.03 -12.91
C ALA A 20 -9.12 11.68 -11.41
N TYR A 21 -8.02 11.04 -11.08
CA TYR A 21 -7.69 10.59 -9.73
C TYR A 21 -6.31 11.08 -9.33
N MET A 22 -6.15 11.33 -8.02
CA MET A 22 -4.87 11.71 -7.42
C MET A 22 -4.56 10.74 -6.28
N VAL A 23 -3.32 10.24 -6.27
CA VAL A 23 -2.79 9.36 -5.24
C VAL A 23 -1.49 9.98 -4.71
N GLU A 24 -1.40 10.11 -3.41
CA GLU A 24 -0.17 10.47 -2.72
C GLU A 24 0.56 9.17 -2.36
N VAL A 25 1.85 9.14 -2.69
CA VAL A 25 2.74 7.99 -2.45
C VAL A 25 3.88 8.49 -1.59
N THR A 26 4.00 7.96 -0.38
CA THR A 26 5.07 8.32 0.53
C THR A 26 5.95 7.10 0.80
N GLY A 27 7.26 7.23 0.51
CA GLY A 27 8.25 6.20 0.83
C GLY A 27 8.61 6.24 2.31
N HIS A 28 8.65 5.07 2.92
CA HIS A 28 9.18 4.80 4.26
C HIS A 28 10.21 3.68 4.16
N GLN A 29 11.08 3.53 5.11
CA GLN A 29 11.98 2.37 5.23
C GLN A 29 11.23 1.19 5.87
N TRP A 30 10.77 0.17 5.13
CA TRP A 30 10.88 -0.03 3.68
C TRP A 30 9.53 -0.46 3.13
N TRP A 31 8.61 0.48 2.97
CA TRP A 31 7.27 0.27 2.47
C TRP A 31 6.72 1.57 1.86
N TRP A 32 5.59 1.47 1.13
CA TRP A 32 4.94 2.60 0.48
C TRP A 32 3.60 2.88 1.13
N GLU A 33 3.43 4.06 1.73
CA GLU A 33 2.12 4.56 2.10
C GLU A 33 1.42 5.10 0.86
N ILE A 34 0.17 4.69 0.66
CA ILE A 34 -0.65 5.08 -0.49
C ILE A 34 -1.90 5.75 0.02
N ARG A 35 -2.09 7.04 -0.32
CA ARG A 35 -3.25 7.80 0.08
C ARG A 35 -4.02 8.28 -1.13
N TYR A 36 -5.27 7.82 -1.27
CA TYR A 36 -6.19 8.33 -2.28
C TYR A 36 -6.80 9.64 -1.81
N VAL A 37 -6.58 10.69 -2.59
CA VAL A 37 -7.10 12.02 -2.32
C VAL A 37 -8.37 12.22 -3.15
N SER A 38 -9.47 12.55 -2.50
CA SER A 38 -10.69 12.92 -3.21
C SER A 38 -10.78 14.43 -3.38
N SER A 39 -11.42 14.86 -4.47
CA SER A 39 -11.85 16.25 -4.63
C SER A 39 -12.93 16.64 -3.62
N ASP A 40 -13.65 15.65 -3.06
CA ASP A 40 -14.66 15.83 -2.01
C ASP A 40 -14.03 15.56 -0.66
N SER A 41 -14.01 16.55 0.20
CA SER A 41 -13.26 16.66 1.47
C SER A 41 -13.52 15.55 2.52
N GLY A 42 -14.32 14.53 2.22
CA GLY A 42 -14.62 13.43 3.15
C GLY A 42 -14.20 12.04 2.68
N ALA A 43 -13.66 11.89 1.50
CA ALA A 43 -13.52 10.58 0.86
C ALA A 43 -12.08 10.06 0.70
N ALA A 44 -11.10 10.67 1.38
CA ALA A 44 -9.72 10.20 1.37
C ALA A 44 -9.57 8.94 2.25
N PHE A 45 -8.76 7.99 1.79
CA PHE A 45 -8.37 6.82 2.58
C PHE A 45 -6.91 6.46 2.32
N THR A 46 -6.32 5.72 3.25
CA THR A 46 -4.93 5.27 3.19
C THR A 46 -4.90 3.75 3.09
N THR A 47 -4.00 3.24 2.26
CA THR A 47 -3.62 1.83 2.15
C THR A 47 -2.09 1.73 2.03
N ALA A 48 -1.54 0.58 1.69
CA ALA A 48 -0.09 0.42 1.56
C ALA A 48 0.30 -0.59 0.49
N ASN A 49 1.40 -0.28 -0.20
CA ASN A 49 2.11 -1.14 -1.16
C ASN A 49 1.29 -1.58 -2.39
N GLU A 50 0.05 -1.13 -2.51
CA GLU A 50 -0.82 -1.42 -3.67
C GLU A 50 -1.52 -0.15 -4.13
N ILE A 51 -1.48 0.11 -5.44
CA ILE A 51 -2.19 1.20 -6.10
C ILE A 51 -3.15 0.58 -7.10
N HIS A 52 -4.44 0.79 -6.94
CA HIS A 52 -5.44 0.41 -7.93
C HIS A 52 -5.71 1.56 -8.88
N VAL A 53 -5.80 1.28 -10.17
CA VAL A 53 -6.04 2.28 -11.21
C VAL A 53 -7.05 1.77 -12.23
N PRO A 54 -7.90 2.63 -12.79
CA PRO A 54 -8.78 2.23 -13.88
C PRO A 54 -7.98 2.14 -15.19
N VAL A 55 -8.22 1.09 -15.96
CA VAL A 55 -7.60 0.90 -17.29
C VAL A 55 -7.89 2.10 -18.20
N GLY A 56 -6.87 2.52 -18.95
CA GLY A 56 -6.94 3.60 -19.94
C GLY A 56 -7.02 5.02 -19.36
N THR A 57 -7.12 5.18 -18.05
CA THR A 57 -7.28 6.49 -17.40
C THR A 57 -5.99 6.92 -16.73
N PRO A 58 -5.47 8.13 -17.01
CA PRO A 58 -4.30 8.66 -16.30
C PRO A 58 -4.65 8.92 -14.83
N VAL A 59 -3.75 8.54 -13.94
CA VAL A 59 -3.80 8.80 -12.50
C VAL A 59 -2.60 9.66 -12.12
N ALA A 60 -2.86 10.79 -11.48
CA ALA A 60 -1.80 11.66 -10.96
C ALA A 60 -1.23 11.08 -9.67
N LEU A 61 0.08 11.07 -9.55
CA LEU A 61 0.82 10.70 -8.35
C LEU A 61 1.54 11.92 -7.78
N ARG A 62 1.51 12.06 -6.47
CA ARG A 62 2.35 12.97 -5.69
C ARG A 62 3.28 12.12 -4.85
N VAL A 63 4.56 12.14 -5.18
CA VAL A 63 5.57 11.24 -4.61
C VAL A 63 6.47 12.02 -3.66
N SER A 64 6.62 11.53 -2.43
CA SER A 64 7.44 12.11 -1.39
C SER A 64 8.08 11.02 -0.52
N SER A 65 8.94 11.40 0.39
CA SER A 65 9.54 10.50 1.38
C SER A 65 9.34 11.03 2.79
N ALA A 66 9.13 10.13 3.73
CA ALA A 66 9.04 10.42 5.16
C ALA A 66 10.40 10.33 5.88
N ASP A 67 11.41 9.70 5.26
CA ASP A 67 12.69 9.40 5.91
C ASP A 67 13.91 9.65 4.99
N VAL A 68 14.34 8.67 4.19
CA VAL A 68 15.49 8.78 3.28
C VAL A 68 15.02 8.92 1.83
N ALA A 69 15.92 9.13 0.89
CA ALA A 69 15.58 9.11 -0.52
C ALA A 69 15.14 7.70 -0.95
N HIS A 70 14.05 7.64 -1.73
CA HIS A 70 13.56 6.47 -2.45
C HIS A 70 13.31 6.87 -3.90
N SER A 71 12.97 5.94 -4.77
CA SER A 71 12.47 6.24 -6.11
C SER A 71 11.34 5.29 -6.47
N PHE A 72 10.18 5.86 -6.80
CA PHE A 72 9.01 5.11 -7.23
C PHE A 72 9.15 4.71 -8.69
N TRP A 73 9.05 3.42 -8.97
CA TRP A 73 9.18 2.90 -10.32
C TRP A 73 8.28 1.70 -10.58
N VAL A 74 7.48 1.80 -11.64
CA VAL A 74 6.71 0.69 -12.22
C VAL A 74 7.12 0.60 -13.68
N PRO A 75 8.11 -0.24 -14.03
CA PRO A 75 8.79 -0.23 -15.34
C PRO A 75 7.87 -0.30 -16.55
N GLN A 76 6.76 -1.04 -16.42
CA GLN A 76 5.82 -1.25 -17.53
C GLN A 76 4.83 -0.09 -17.73
N LEU A 77 4.76 0.86 -16.81
CA LEU A 77 3.77 1.95 -16.86
C LEU A 77 4.40 3.29 -17.19
N GLN A 78 5.55 3.61 -16.58
CA GLN A 78 6.21 4.90 -16.76
C GLN A 78 7.67 4.83 -16.28
N GLY A 79 8.47 5.87 -16.54
CA GLY A 79 9.79 6.08 -15.95
C GLY A 79 9.76 6.14 -14.42
N LYS A 80 10.91 6.24 -13.78
CA LYS A 80 11.00 6.42 -12.32
C LYS A 80 10.89 7.88 -11.93
N ILE A 81 10.47 8.12 -10.68
CA ILE A 81 10.42 9.44 -10.04
C ILE A 81 10.94 9.34 -8.61
N ASP A 82 11.85 10.24 -8.25
CA ASP A 82 12.48 10.21 -6.94
C ASP A 82 11.52 10.74 -5.86
N ALA A 83 11.51 10.04 -4.73
CA ALA A 83 10.84 10.42 -3.49
C ALA A 83 11.90 10.99 -2.54
N ILE A 84 11.94 12.33 -2.43
CA ILE A 84 12.98 13.06 -1.70
C ILE A 84 12.38 13.65 -0.43
N PRO A 85 13.03 13.50 0.74
CA PRO A 85 12.57 14.14 1.98
C PRO A 85 12.40 15.64 1.83
N GLY A 86 11.25 16.16 2.29
CA GLY A 86 10.95 17.58 2.21
C GLY A 86 10.50 18.10 0.83
N GLN A 87 10.45 17.24 -0.18
CA GLN A 87 10.02 17.58 -1.54
C GLN A 87 8.87 16.69 -1.99
N THR A 88 7.92 17.27 -2.73
CA THR A 88 6.86 16.52 -3.40
C THR A 88 7.02 16.62 -4.90
N ASN A 89 7.26 15.50 -5.55
CA ASN A 89 7.36 15.40 -7.00
C ASN A 89 6.01 14.98 -7.59
N SER A 90 5.64 15.58 -8.71
CA SER A 90 4.41 15.24 -9.44
C SER A 90 4.72 14.32 -10.61
N PHE A 91 3.89 13.31 -10.77
CA PHE A 91 4.05 12.25 -11.75
C PHE A 91 2.69 11.77 -12.23
N TRP A 92 2.62 10.88 -13.20
CA TRP A 92 1.39 10.23 -13.61
C TRP A 92 1.66 8.84 -14.17
N ILE A 93 0.71 7.95 -14.03
CA ILE A 93 0.74 6.60 -14.60
C ILE A 93 -0.56 6.32 -15.33
N ARG A 94 -0.49 5.45 -16.34
CA ARG A 94 -1.65 4.88 -17.05
C ARG A 94 -1.35 3.44 -17.45
N ALA A 95 -2.26 2.55 -17.15
CA ALA A 95 -2.22 1.18 -17.61
C ALA A 95 -3.23 1.01 -18.76
N ASP A 96 -2.77 0.59 -19.92
CA ASP A 96 -3.64 0.40 -21.09
C ASP A 96 -4.32 -0.96 -21.11
N LYS A 97 -3.89 -1.89 -20.25
CA LYS A 97 -4.46 -3.25 -20.11
C LYS A 97 -4.71 -3.57 -18.64
N ALA A 98 -5.74 -4.35 -18.38
CA ALA A 98 -5.99 -4.90 -17.04
C ALA A 98 -4.87 -5.90 -16.66
N GLY A 99 -4.49 -5.89 -15.39
CA GLY A 99 -3.45 -6.77 -14.85
C GLY A 99 -2.75 -6.16 -13.65
N THR A 100 -1.82 -6.92 -13.07
CA THR A 100 -0.98 -6.48 -11.97
C THR A 100 0.42 -6.17 -12.48
N TYR A 101 0.86 -4.96 -12.22
CA TYR A 101 2.16 -4.43 -12.61
C TYR A 101 3.04 -4.28 -11.38
N ARG A 102 4.17 -5.00 -11.36
CA ARG A 102 5.11 -4.91 -10.25
C ARG A 102 5.90 -3.61 -10.34
N GLY A 103 6.01 -2.93 -9.21
CA GLY A 103 6.91 -1.80 -8.99
C GLY A 103 7.92 -2.11 -7.89
N GLU A 104 8.95 -1.27 -7.81
CA GLU A 104 10.03 -1.39 -6.83
C GLU A 104 10.64 -0.04 -6.51
N CYS A 105 11.35 0.04 -5.40
CA CYS A 105 12.19 1.18 -5.09
C CYS A 105 13.42 1.16 -6.00
N ALA A 106 13.68 2.27 -6.70
CA ALA A 106 14.77 2.40 -7.66
C ALA A 106 15.88 3.39 -7.22
N GLU A 107 15.92 3.74 -5.92
CA GLU A 107 16.99 4.48 -5.28
C GLU A 107 17.39 3.80 -3.97
N TYR A 108 18.70 3.65 -3.75
CA TYR A 108 19.19 2.96 -2.56
C TYR A 108 18.71 3.64 -1.27
N CYS A 109 17.91 2.94 -0.50
CA CYS A 109 17.24 3.44 0.70
C CYS A 109 17.61 2.65 1.98
N GLY A 110 18.65 1.86 1.94
CA GLY A 110 19.14 1.10 3.11
C GLY A 110 19.01 -0.42 2.95
N MET A 111 19.06 -1.13 4.07
CA MET A 111 19.25 -2.58 4.14
C MET A 111 18.20 -3.39 3.35
N GLN A 112 16.95 -2.97 3.35
CA GLN A 112 15.85 -3.67 2.67
C GLN A 112 15.42 -3.00 1.35
N HIS A 113 16.33 -2.23 0.73
CA HIS A 113 16.07 -1.60 -0.56
C HIS A 113 15.55 -2.60 -1.61
N ALA A 114 16.18 -3.76 -1.74
CA ALA A 114 15.78 -4.79 -2.69
C ALA A 114 14.41 -5.46 -2.37
N HIS A 115 13.91 -5.28 -1.15
CA HIS A 115 12.65 -5.84 -0.67
C HIS A 115 11.59 -4.74 -0.43
N MET A 116 11.71 -3.61 -1.12
CA MET A 116 10.73 -2.52 -1.09
C MET A 116 9.98 -2.45 -2.42
N ALA A 117 9.08 -3.39 -2.62
CA ALA A 117 8.25 -3.47 -3.80
C ALA A 117 6.86 -2.87 -3.57
N LEU A 118 6.11 -2.73 -4.66
CA LEU A 118 4.70 -2.39 -4.69
C LEU A 118 4.02 -3.06 -5.89
N SER A 119 2.70 -3.03 -5.91
CA SER A 119 1.91 -3.46 -7.06
C SER A 119 0.98 -2.34 -7.54
N VAL A 120 0.85 -2.19 -8.86
CA VAL A 120 -0.23 -1.42 -9.47
C VAL A 120 -1.21 -2.40 -10.07
N VAL A 121 -2.45 -2.39 -9.58
CA VAL A 121 -3.54 -3.24 -10.06
C VAL A 121 -4.41 -2.41 -10.99
N ALA A 122 -4.36 -2.72 -12.27
CA ALA A 122 -5.18 -2.06 -13.28
C ALA A 122 -6.43 -2.90 -13.58
N GLU A 123 -7.58 -2.31 -13.44
CA GLU A 123 -8.87 -3.00 -13.57
C GLU A 123 -9.90 -2.16 -14.33
N PRO A 124 -10.96 -2.80 -14.89
CA PRO A 124 -12.07 -2.08 -15.50
C PRO A 124 -12.63 -1.02 -14.54
N MET A 125 -13.16 0.07 -15.10
CA MET A 125 -13.62 1.23 -14.33
C MET A 125 -14.72 0.88 -13.29
N ASP A 126 -15.60 -0.07 -13.59
CA ASP A 126 -16.63 -0.55 -12.68
C ASP A 126 -16.00 -1.27 -11.46
N LYS A 127 -15.03 -2.14 -11.68
CA LYS A 127 -14.29 -2.84 -10.62
C LYS A 127 -13.45 -1.89 -9.77
N PHE A 128 -12.79 -0.94 -10.41
CA PHE A 128 -12.05 0.11 -9.69
C PHE A 128 -12.98 0.93 -8.77
N ARG A 129 -14.19 1.29 -9.24
CA ARG A 129 -15.17 2.02 -8.41
C ARG A 129 -15.70 1.17 -7.25
N GLU A 130 -15.94 -0.10 -7.48
CA GLU A 130 -16.32 -1.07 -6.43
C GLU A 130 -15.22 -1.15 -5.37
N TRP A 131 -13.96 -1.35 -5.80
CA TRP A 131 -12.80 -1.35 -4.92
C TRP A 131 -12.67 -0.04 -4.12
N MET A 132 -12.76 1.11 -4.77
CA MET A 132 -12.72 2.43 -4.11
C MET A 132 -13.81 2.58 -3.04
N THR A 133 -15.00 2.05 -3.30
CA THR A 133 -16.12 2.10 -2.34
C THR A 133 -15.82 1.24 -1.12
N THR A 134 -15.33 0.03 -1.33
CA THR A 134 -14.93 -0.88 -0.25
C THR A 134 -13.79 -0.28 0.57
N GLN A 135 -12.74 0.22 -0.08
CA GLN A 135 -11.59 0.79 0.60
C GLN A 135 -11.90 2.06 1.42
N ARG A 136 -12.95 2.79 1.09
CA ARG A 136 -13.43 3.94 1.88
C ARG A 136 -14.17 3.54 3.15
N ALA A 137 -14.79 2.38 3.14
CA ALA A 137 -15.55 1.89 4.29
C ALA A 137 -14.64 1.66 5.51
N PRO A 138 -15.14 1.82 6.74
CA PRO A 138 -14.45 1.33 7.92
C PRO A 138 -14.36 -0.20 7.90
N ALA A 139 -13.51 -0.74 8.77
CA ALA A 139 -13.43 -2.18 8.99
C ALA A 139 -14.81 -2.76 9.37
N PRO A 140 -15.16 -3.94 8.86
CA PRO A 140 -16.40 -4.60 9.26
C PRO A 140 -16.37 -4.94 10.76
N GLU A 141 -17.52 -4.80 11.42
CA GLU A 141 -17.64 -5.22 12.82
C GLU A 141 -17.55 -6.75 12.93
N PRO A 142 -16.71 -7.27 13.82
CA PRO A 142 -16.61 -8.70 14.03
C PRO A 142 -17.90 -9.26 14.66
N THR A 143 -18.41 -10.38 14.15
CA THR A 143 -19.71 -10.93 14.54
C THR A 143 -19.64 -12.23 15.32
N ASP A 144 -18.52 -12.94 15.25
CA ASP A 144 -18.31 -14.19 15.96
C ASP A 144 -17.30 -14.04 17.12
N SER A 145 -17.32 -14.99 18.05
CA SER A 145 -16.51 -14.91 19.27
C SER A 145 -14.99 -14.91 19.00
N LEU A 146 -14.55 -15.58 17.92
CA LEU A 146 -13.13 -15.68 17.60
C LEU A 146 -12.60 -14.35 17.03
N THR A 147 -13.31 -13.75 16.09
CA THR A 147 -12.94 -12.45 15.51
C THR A 147 -13.08 -11.30 16.52
N ILE A 148 -14.06 -11.36 17.44
CA ILE A 148 -14.17 -10.42 18.55
C ILE A 148 -12.95 -10.54 19.48
N ALA A 149 -12.55 -11.77 19.86
CA ALA A 149 -11.36 -11.98 20.66
C ALA A 149 -10.09 -11.49 19.94
N GLY A 150 -9.99 -11.71 18.62
CA GLY A 150 -8.88 -11.23 17.79
C GLY A 150 -8.76 -9.71 17.77
N ARG A 151 -9.87 -8.99 17.65
CA ARG A 151 -9.90 -7.53 17.78
C ARG A 151 -9.37 -7.07 19.14
N GLU A 152 -9.73 -7.74 20.22
CA GLU A 152 -9.23 -7.43 21.56
C GLU A 152 -7.72 -7.72 21.69
N VAL A 153 -7.22 -8.80 21.08
CA VAL A 153 -5.78 -9.05 21.00
C VAL A 153 -5.08 -7.92 20.26
N PHE A 154 -5.58 -7.47 19.10
CA PHE A 154 -5.02 -6.36 18.34
C PHE A 154 -4.93 -5.07 19.17
N ARG A 155 -5.97 -4.77 19.94
CA ARG A 155 -6.06 -3.55 20.74
C ARG A 155 -5.15 -3.57 21.98
N ARG A 156 -4.96 -4.73 22.59
CA ARG A 156 -4.14 -4.89 23.82
C ARG A 156 -2.68 -5.12 23.55
N ALA A 157 -2.36 -5.80 22.45
CA ALA A 157 -1.00 -5.97 21.99
C ALA A 157 -0.47 -4.66 21.38
N PRO A 158 0.85 -4.51 21.17
CA PRO A 158 1.45 -3.28 20.66
C PRO A 158 1.05 -2.94 19.21
N CYS A 159 0.23 -3.76 18.54
CA CYS A 159 -0.22 -3.58 17.16
C CYS A 159 -0.86 -2.20 16.93
N ALA A 160 -1.78 -1.80 17.83
CA ALA A 160 -2.53 -0.54 17.73
C ALA A 160 -1.66 0.71 17.95
N LEU A 161 -0.44 0.57 18.47
CA LEU A 161 0.51 1.69 18.62
C LEU A 161 1.05 2.16 17.26
N CYS A 162 1.21 1.21 16.34
CA CYS A 162 1.80 1.46 15.02
C CYS A 162 0.78 1.42 13.89
N HIS A 163 -0.30 0.63 14.01
CA HIS A 163 -1.25 0.39 12.94
C HIS A 163 -2.62 0.99 13.21
N THR A 164 -3.24 1.50 12.16
CA THR A 164 -4.64 1.92 12.13
C THR A 164 -5.51 0.79 11.56
N ILE A 165 -6.68 0.57 12.20
CA ILE A 165 -7.84 -0.11 11.59
C ILE A 165 -9.02 0.86 11.76
N ARG A 166 -9.49 1.44 10.66
CA ARG A 166 -10.54 2.48 10.68
C ARG A 166 -11.84 1.91 11.22
N GLY A 167 -12.54 2.71 12.04
CA GLY A 167 -13.75 2.31 12.73
C GLY A 167 -13.53 1.70 14.11
N THR A 168 -12.29 1.35 14.49
CA THR A 168 -12.00 0.66 15.77
C THR A 168 -11.45 1.56 16.88
N GLY A 169 -11.21 2.84 16.57
CA GLY A 169 -10.58 3.79 17.49
C GLY A 169 -9.05 3.64 17.61
N THR A 170 -8.42 2.78 16.80
CA THR A 170 -6.96 2.72 16.68
C THR A 170 -6.46 3.72 15.66
N GLY A 171 -5.30 4.34 15.88
CA GLY A 171 -4.81 5.44 15.04
C GLY A 171 -3.29 5.51 14.90
N GLY A 172 -2.58 4.40 15.10
CA GLY A 172 -1.13 4.32 14.88
C GLY A 172 -0.78 4.54 13.41
N ARG A 173 0.28 5.32 13.13
CA ARG A 173 0.71 5.69 11.77
C ARG A 173 2.17 5.35 11.46
N MET A 174 2.85 4.66 12.36
CA MET A 174 4.22 4.21 12.14
C MET A 174 4.29 3.04 11.18
N GLY A 175 3.21 2.24 11.09
CA GLY A 175 3.05 1.15 10.17
C GLY A 175 1.83 1.32 9.27
N PRO A 176 1.66 0.44 8.27
CA PRO A 176 0.53 0.48 7.34
C PRO A 176 -0.86 0.49 8.01
N ASP A 177 -1.81 1.20 7.41
CA ASP A 177 -3.24 1.02 7.71
C ASP A 177 -3.65 -0.41 7.34
N LEU A 178 -4.26 -1.14 8.28
CA LEU A 178 -4.64 -2.55 8.14
C LEU A 178 -6.14 -2.76 7.91
N THR A 179 -6.91 -1.71 7.69
CA THR A 179 -8.38 -1.76 7.59
C THR A 179 -8.88 -2.84 6.62
N HIS A 180 -8.19 -3.04 5.51
CA HIS A 180 -8.54 -4.03 4.49
C HIS A 180 -7.33 -4.94 4.17
N ILE A 181 -6.57 -5.35 5.19
CA ILE A 181 -5.34 -6.14 5.01
C ILE A 181 -5.61 -7.46 4.28
N ALA A 182 -6.76 -8.10 4.50
CA ALA A 182 -7.11 -9.37 3.88
C ALA A 182 -7.31 -9.29 2.35
N THR A 183 -7.44 -8.09 1.78
CA THR A 183 -7.57 -7.91 0.33
C THR A 183 -6.23 -7.69 -0.38
N ARG A 184 -5.15 -7.46 0.37
CA ARG A 184 -3.82 -7.22 -0.22
C ARG A 184 -3.23 -8.46 -0.84
N LEU A 185 -2.51 -8.29 -1.93
CA LEU A 185 -1.82 -9.38 -2.62
C LEU A 185 -0.62 -9.90 -1.82
N THR A 186 0.11 -8.98 -1.16
CA THR A 186 1.37 -9.30 -0.49
C THR A 186 1.49 -8.62 0.87
N LEU A 187 2.40 -9.13 1.70
CA LEU A 187 2.83 -8.55 2.96
C LEU A 187 4.26 -8.02 2.85
N GLY A 188 4.61 -7.06 3.73
CA GLY A 188 5.96 -6.54 3.86
C GLY A 188 6.50 -5.85 2.62
N ALA A 189 5.65 -5.18 1.82
CA ALA A 189 6.03 -4.55 0.55
C ALA A 189 6.56 -5.57 -0.48
N GLY A 190 5.82 -6.63 -0.71
CA GLY A 190 6.15 -7.67 -1.69
C GLY A 190 7.15 -8.72 -1.19
N ALA A 191 7.38 -8.80 0.13
CA ALA A 191 8.28 -9.80 0.70
C ALA A 191 7.72 -11.22 0.63
N VAL A 192 6.42 -11.40 0.88
CA VAL A 192 5.70 -12.68 0.82
C VAL A 192 4.27 -12.48 0.35
N ASP A 193 3.67 -13.53 -0.21
CA ASP A 193 2.25 -13.54 -0.56
C ASP A 193 1.38 -13.46 0.70
N ASN A 194 0.24 -12.79 0.61
CA ASN A 194 -0.70 -12.65 1.71
C ASN A 194 -1.54 -13.92 1.87
N THR A 195 -1.01 -14.87 2.60
CA THR A 195 -1.68 -16.11 3.01
C THR A 195 -1.80 -16.17 4.53
N PRO A 196 -2.72 -16.96 5.10
CA PRO A 196 -2.82 -17.13 6.56
C PRO A 196 -1.48 -17.51 7.21
N GLY A 197 -0.75 -18.42 6.59
CA GLY A 197 0.57 -18.86 7.08
C GLY A 197 1.63 -17.77 7.02
N SER A 198 1.68 -17.01 5.91
CA SER A 198 2.58 -15.87 5.76
C SER A 198 2.25 -14.76 6.75
N LEU A 199 0.97 -14.47 6.96
CA LEU A 199 0.51 -13.46 7.91
C LEU A 199 0.89 -13.86 9.35
N ALA A 200 0.69 -15.12 9.73
CA ALA A 200 1.11 -15.65 11.02
C ALA A 200 2.62 -15.53 11.22
N GLY A 201 3.41 -15.97 10.23
CA GLY A 201 4.87 -15.87 10.26
C GLY A 201 5.36 -14.43 10.35
N TRP A 202 4.75 -13.52 9.57
CA TRP A 202 5.06 -12.09 9.58
C TRP A 202 4.81 -11.46 10.96
N ILE A 203 3.66 -11.74 11.58
CA ILE A 203 3.32 -11.24 12.93
C ILE A 203 4.29 -11.79 13.96
N ALA A 204 4.56 -13.09 13.93
CA ALA A 204 5.45 -13.74 14.88
C ALA A 204 6.89 -13.23 14.78
N ASN A 205 7.40 -13.03 13.58
CA ASN A 205 8.77 -12.56 13.37
C ASN A 205 8.97 -11.88 12.01
N ALA A 206 8.56 -10.63 11.89
CA ALA A 206 8.80 -9.83 10.68
C ALA A 206 10.29 -9.72 10.33
N GLN A 207 11.18 -9.77 11.34
CA GLN A 207 12.63 -9.68 11.14
C GLN A 207 13.21 -10.89 10.40
N ALA A 208 12.54 -12.06 10.42
CA ALA A 208 12.97 -13.23 9.64
C ALA A 208 12.75 -13.02 8.12
N PHE A 209 11.77 -12.21 7.74
CA PHE A 209 11.45 -11.91 6.34
C PHE A 209 12.13 -10.62 5.88
N LYS A 210 12.25 -9.64 6.76
CA LYS A 210 12.69 -8.28 6.45
C LYS A 210 13.52 -7.71 7.61
N PRO A 211 14.76 -8.17 7.77
CA PRO A 211 15.65 -7.73 8.87
C PRO A 211 15.81 -6.21 8.88
N GLY A 212 15.71 -5.62 10.06
CA GLY A 212 15.85 -4.17 10.26
C GLY A 212 14.58 -3.35 10.03
N SER A 213 13.45 -3.99 9.69
CA SER A 213 12.14 -3.29 9.65
C SER A 213 11.71 -2.87 11.05
N ASP A 214 10.93 -1.78 11.14
CA ASP A 214 10.46 -1.23 12.43
C ASP A 214 9.42 -2.13 13.13
N MET A 215 8.84 -3.10 12.45
CA MET A 215 7.91 -4.05 13.05
C MET A 215 8.68 -5.03 13.96
N PRO A 216 8.49 -4.98 15.29
CA PRO A 216 9.17 -5.86 16.22
C PRO A 216 8.63 -7.29 16.14
N GLN A 217 9.38 -8.23 16.68
CA GLN A 217 8.89 -9.57 16.93
C GLN A 217 7.79 -9.54 18.01
N ILE A 218 6.64 -10.13 17.72
CA ILE A 218 5.48 -10.15 18.62
C ILE A 218 5.29 -11.56 19.16
N GLN A 219 5.44 -11.71 20.47
CA GLN A 219 5.20 -12.98 21.15
C GLN A 219 3.73 -13.07 21.58
N LEU A 220 2.98 -13.97 20.98
CA LEU A 220 1.60 -14.31 21.34
C LEU A 220 1.51 -15.81 21.62
N ASP A 221 0.65 -16.19 22.57
CA ASP A 221 0.26 -17.58 22.73
C ASP A 221 -0.58 -18.06 21.54
N GLY A 222 -0.70 -19.37 21.37
CA GLY A 222 -1.39 -19.96 20.21
C GLY A 222 -2.85 -19.55 20.08
N LYS A 223 -3.58 -19.35 21.20
CA LYS A 223 -4.99 -18.93 21.17
C LYS A 223 -5.10 -17.48 20.70
N SER A 224 -4.25 -16.59 21.24
CA SER A 224 -4.19 -15.20 20.86
C SER A 224 -3.80 -15.04 19.40
N MET A 225 -2.82 -15.80 18.90
CA MET A 225 -2.43 -15.79 17.49
C MET A 225 -3.58 -16.24 16.58
N THR A 226 -4.24 -17.34 16.90
CA THR A 226 -5.38 -17.86 16.13
C THR A 226 -6.52 -16.82 16.06
N ALA A 227 -6.85 -16.20 17.18
CA ALA A 227 -7.90 -15.18 17.24
C ALA A 227 -7.50 -13.93 16.42
N LEU A 228 -6.27 -13.46 16.57
CA LEU A 228 -5.76 -12.31 15.82
C LEU A 228 -5.79 -12.54 14.31
N LEU A 229 -5.36 -13.72 13.87
CA LEU A 229 -5.39 -14.09 12.44
C LEU A 229 -6.84 -14.09 11.92
N ALA A 230 -7.76 -14.75 12.63
CA ALA A 230 -9.17 -14.76 12.22
C ALA A 230 -9.73 -13.33 12.08
N TYR A 231 -9.38 -12.44 13.00
CA TYR A 231 -9.78 -11.03 12.90
C TYR A 231 -9.16 -10.33 11.68
N LEU A 232 -7.84 -10.42 11.49
CA LEU A 232 -7.17 -9.74 10.38
C LEU A 232 -7.63 -10.28 9.01
N GLU A 233 -7.92 -11.58 8.90
CA GLU A 233 -8.46 -12.21 7.69
C GLU A 233 -9.92 -11.80 7.40
N SER A 234 -10.65 -11.35 8.40
CA SER A 234 -12.01 -10.80 8.24
C SER A 234 -12.02 -9.36 7.69
N LEU A 235 -10.90 -8.66 7.72
CA LEU A 235 -10.76 -7.28 7.27
C LEU A 235 -10.64 -7.18 5.74
N ARG A 236 -11.76 -7.29 5.06
CA ARG A 236 -11.90 -7.25 3.59
C ARG A 236 -12.54 -5.98 3.09
#